data_361f3a5d32630e4a381ed000bc404a64
#
_entry.id   361f3a5d32630e4a381ed000bc404a64
#
_cell.length_a   1.000
_cell.length_b   1.000
_cell.length_c   1.000
_cell.angle_alpha   90.00
_cell.angle_beta   90.00
_cell.angle_gamma   90.00
#
_symmetry.space_group_name_H-M   'P 1'
#
loop_
_entity.id
_entity.type
_entity.pdbx_description
1 polymer ?
#
loop_
_entity_poly.entity_id
_entity_poly.type
_entity_poly.pdbx_seq_one_letter_code
_entity_poly.pdbx_strand_id
1 'polypeptide(L)'
;MASLYKISIDKLNGIGKKRAELFNKLGIYSIGDLLSFYPKGYEDWSSTVKIESLQDGMNVCIKAVLGAQIKDGVLPGGRIISKGMVYDDTGTLQLVFFNNRYISAMIHAGEEYYFYGRVTGGIGGWQMISPTFSPVGEGSKIHPIYKQTAGLNSKIIANVVKQALSYLP
;
A
#
# COMPACT_ATOMS: atom_id res chain seq x y z
N MET A 1 17.74 -15.60 20.42
CA MET A 1 17.10 -14.25 20.34
C MET A 1 18.00 -13.10 20.78
N ALA A 2 18.78 -13.23 21.86
CA ALA A 2 19.70 -12.14 22.27
C ALA A 2 20.73 -11.68 21.19
N SER A 3 21.07 -12.54 20.23
CA SER A 3 21.99 -12.23 19.12
C SER A 3 21.42 -11.22 18.12
N LEU A 4 20.10 -11.21 17.88
CA LEU A 4 19.46 -10.36 16.84
C LEU A 4 19.45 -8.88 17.22
N TYR A 5 19.45 -8.55 18.50
CA TYR A 5 19.57 -7.16 19.00
C TYR A 5 20.98 -6.57 18.81
N LYS A 6 21.98 -7.41 18.49
CA LYS A 6 23.34 -6.99 18.18
C LYS A 6 23.57 -6.74 16.68
N ILE A 7 22.62 -7.13 15.82
CA ILE A 7 22.70 -6.96 14.38
C ILE A 7 21.98 -5.66 14.01
N SER A 8 22.73 -4.67 13.54
CA SER A 8 22.18 -3.39 13.12
C SER A 8 21.23 -3.53 11.93
N ILE A 9 20.19 -2.70 11.89
CA ILE A 9 19.16 -2.70 10.85
C ILE A 9 19.73 -2.39 9.44
N ASP A 10 20.83 -1.67 9.35
CA ASP A 10 21.49 -1.32 8.08
C ASP A 10 22.13 -2.52 7.35
N LYS A 11 22.17 -3.69 7.99
CA LYS A 11 22.58 -4.94 7.36
C LYS A 11 21.52 -5.54 6.44
N LEU A 12 20.27 -5.06 6.52
CA LEU A 12 19.21 -5.52 5.65
C LEU A 12 19.29 -4.85 4.27
N ASN A 13 18.98 -5.62 3.22
CA ASN A 13 19.02 -5.13 1.85
C ASN A 13 18.06 -3.94 1.65
N GLY A 14 18.55 -2.90 0.99
CA GLY A 14 17.78 -1.69 0.73
C GLY A 14 17.69 -0.72 1.92
N ILE A 15 18.39 -0.98 3.03
CA ILE A 15 18.49 -0.08 4.18
C ILE A 15 19.84 0.64 4.14
N GLY A 16 19.89 1.77 3.42
CA GLY A 16 21.03 2.70 3.51
C GLY A 16 20.91 3.64 4.72
N LYS A 17 21.95 4.44 4.97
CA LYS A 17 22.03 5.37 6.12
C LYS A 17 20.76 6.20 6.34
N LYS A 18 20.26 6.85 5.28
CA LYS A 18 19.03 7.68 5.35
C LYS A 18 17.80 6.87 5.80
N ARG A 19 17.66 5.64 5.32
CA ARG A 19 16.51 4.80 5.69
C ARG A 19 16.66 4.24 7.10
N ALA A 20 17.87 3.89 7.52
CA ALA A 20 18.16 3.50 8.90
C ALA A 20 17.81 4.60 9.89
N GLU A 21 18.13 5.86 9.59
CA GLU A 21 17.72 7.01 10.42
C GLU A 21 16.21 7.13 10.57
N LEU A 22 15.42 6.79 9.52
CA LEU A 22 13.97 6.79 9.61
C LEU A 22 13.45 5.67 10.50
N PHE A 23 14.06 4.47 10.45
CA PHE A 23 13.75 3.38 11.38
C PHE A 23 14.13 3.75 12.82
N ASN A 24 15.26 4.41 13.02
CA ASN A 24 15.69 4.89 14.35
C ASN A 24 14.67 5.85 14.97
N LYS A 25 13.99 6.69 14.17
CA LYS A 25 12.89 7.56 14.64
C LYS A 25 11.68 6.76 15.16
N LEU A 26 11.53 5.52 14.74
CA LEU A 26 10.51 4.58 15.26
C LEU A 26 11.00 3.74 16.43
N GLY A 27 12.23 3.99 16.90
CA GLY A 27 12.88 3.21 17.97
C GLY A 27 13.47 1.88 17.51
N ILE A 28 13.69 1.70 16.20
CA ILE A 28 14.18 0.47 15.59
C ILE A 28 15.63 0.66 15.17
N TYR A 29 16.57 0.05 15.88
CA TYR A 29 18.02 0.15 15.67
C TYR A 29 18.63 -1.16 15.19
N SER A 30 17.99 -2.29 15.55
CA SER A 30 18.49 -3.63 15.30
C SER A 30 17.43 -4.52 14.63
N ILE A 31 17.86 -5.66 14.11
CA ILE A 31 16.94 -6.70 13.59
C ILE A 31 16.01 -7.20 14.71
N GLY A 32 16.50 -7.31 15.94
CA GLY A 32 15.67 -7.67 17.09
C GLY A 32 14.56 -6.66 17.38
N ASP A 33 14.87 -5.36 17.33
CA ASP A 33 13.86 -4.30 17.49
C ASP A 33 12.82 -4.36 16.38
N LEU A 34 13.26 -4.56 15.13
CA LEU A 34 12.36 -4.67 13.98
C LEU A 34 11.39 -5.85 14.12
N LEU A 35 11.87 -7.02 14.53
CA LEU A 35 11.04 -8.22 14.73
C LEU A 35 10.09 -8.07 15.92
N SER A 36 10.41 -7.19 16.88
CA SER A 36 9.57 -6.83 18.01
C SER A 36 8.62 -5.66 17.69
N PHE A 37 8.73 -5.06 16.51
CA PHE A 37 7.86 -3.98 16.07
C PHE A 37 6.60 -4.54 15.44
N TYR A 38 5.59 -4.82 16.29
CA TYR A 38 4.35 -5.45 15.84
C TYR A 38 3.46 -4.51 15.04
N PRO A 39 2.71 -5.05 14.06
CA PRO A 39 1.67 -4.30 13.37
C PRO A 39 0.61 -3.79 14.34
N LYS A 40 0.09 -2.60 14.09
CA LYS A 40 -1.06 -2.04 14.83
C LYS A 40 -2.42 -2.61 14.37
N GLY A 41 -2.44 -3.33 13.25
CA GLY A 41 -3.61 -3.94 12.66
C GLY A 41 -3.27 -4.68 11.38
N TYR A 42 -4.29 -5.25 10.75
CA TYR A 42 -4.17 -5.98 9.49
C TYR A 42 -5.30 -5.58 8.55
N GLU A 43 -5.00 -5.49 7.26
CA GLU A 43 -5.99 -5.41 6.18
C GLU A 43 -6.16 -6.81 5.58
N ASP A 44 -7.41 -7.27 5.55
CA ASP A 44 -7.74 -8.56 4.93
C ASP A 44 -8.26 -8.34 3.50
N TRP A 45 -7.45 -8.74 2.52
CA TRP A 45 -7.79 -8.68 1.11
C TRP A 45 -8.28 -10.04 0.56
N SER A 46 -8.53 -11.01 1.42
CA SER A 46 -9.03 -12.34 1.02
C SER A 46 -10.46 -12.31 0.50
N SER A 47 -11.25 -11.35 0.99
CA SER A 47 -12.64 -11.16 0.60
C SER A 47 -12.78 -9.89 -0.24
N THR A 48 -13.07 -10.07 -1.53
CA THR A 48 -13.33 -8.96 -2.44
C THR A 48 -14.82 -8.69 -2.57
N VAL A 49 -15.17 -7.40 -2.69
CA VAL A 49 -16.54 -6.92 -2.90
C VAL A 49 -16.68 -6.51 -4.36
N LYS A 50 -17.83 -6.81 -4.98
CA LYS A 50 -18.17 -6.34 -6.32
C LYS A 50 -18.56 -4.87 -6.31
N ILE A 51 -18.29 -4.15 -7.41
CA ILE A 51 -18.54 -2.71 -7.50
C ILE A 51 -20.03 -2.38 -7.32
N GLU A 52 -20.95 -3.22 -7.80
CA GLU A 52 -22.39 -3.05 -7.60
C GLU A 52 -22.84 -3.09 -6.13
N SER A 53 -22.06 -3.78 -5.28
CA SER A 53 -22.38 -3.95 -3.86
C SER A 53 -21.74 -2.89 -2.96
N LEU A 54 -21.05 -1.89 -3.54
CA LEU A 54 -20.41 -0.82 -2.79
C LEU A 54 -21.41 0.08 -2.10
N GLN A 55 -21.06 0.56 -0.93
CA GLN A 55 -21.80 1.57 -0.18
C GLN A 55 -20.85 2.68 0.28
N ASP A 56 -21.37 3.88 0.41
CA ASP A 56 -20.58 5.02 0.85
C ASP A 56 -19.95 4.79 2.23
N GLY A 57 -18.67 5.10 2.33
CA GLY A 57 -17.91 4.97 3.57
C GLY A 57 -17.32 3.58 3.86
N MET A 58 -17.61 2.54 3.06
CA MET A 58 -17.04 1.20 3.26
C MET A 58 -15.52 1.20 3.07
N ASN A 59 -14.80 0.46 3.92
CA ASN A 59 -13.41 0.06 3.70
C ASN A 59 -13.41 -1.36 3.16
N VAL A 60 -13.07 -1.53 1.89
CA VAL A 60 -13.19 -2.82 1.19
C VAL A 60 -12.02 -3.07 0.25
N CYS A 61 -11.81 -4.35 -0.06
CA CYS A 61 -11.00 -4.78 -1.17
C CYS A 61 -11.89 -5.04 -2.39
N ILE A 62 -11.55 -4.45 -3.52
CA ILE A 62 -12.13 -4.78 -4.82
C ILE A 62 -11.07 -5.42 -5.71
N LYS A 63 -11.50 -6.28 -6.63
CA LYS A 63 -10.68 -6.84 -7.69
C LYS A 63 -11.18 -6.28 -9.01
N ALA A 64 -10.35 -5.52 -9.72
CA ALA A 64 -10.78 -4.78 -10.89
C ALA A 64 -9.64 -4.57 -11.90
N VAL A 65 -10.02 -4.35 -13.16
CA VAL A 65 -9.11 -4.08 -14.27
C VAL A 65 -9.00 -2.57 -14.49
N LEU A 66 -7.79 -2.06 -14.72
CA LEU A 66 -7.61 -0.67 -15.15
C LEU A 66 -8.01 -0.52 -16.62
N GLY A 67 -9.07 0.27 -16.89
CA GLY A 67 -9.64 0.40 -18.22
C GLY A 67 -8.79 1.19 -19.21
N ALA A 68 -8.12 2.23 -18.71
CA ALA A 68 -7.21 3.06 -19.50
C ALA A 68 -6.06 3.53 -18.62
N GLN A 69 -4.94 3.90 -19.25
CA GLN A 69 -3.77 4.41 -18.53
C GLN A 69 -4.15 5.61 -17.65
N ILE A 70 -3.62 5.62 -16.43
CA ILE A 70 -3.83 6.69 -15.45
C ILE A 70 -3.39 8.03 -16.06
N LYS A 71 -4.22 9.04 -15.92
CA LYS A 71 -3.96 10.41 -16.40
C LYS A 71 -3.57 11.29 -15.23
N ASP A 72 -2.45 11.97 -15.40
CA ASP A 72 -1.96 12.96 -14.45
C ASP A 72 -2.50 14.35 -14.80
N GLY A 73 -2.85 15.12 -13.78
CA GLY A 73 -3.23 16.51 -13.86
C GLY A 73 -2.54 17.32 -12.77
N VAL A 74 -2.53 18.63 -12.95
CA VAL A 74 -1.98 19.57 -11.96
C VAL A 74 -3.10 20.43 -11.40
N LEU A 75 -3.25 20.41 -10.08
CA LEU A 75 -4.19 21.26 -9.35
C LEU A 75 -3.57 22.64 -9.06
N PRO A 76 -4.39 23.68 -8.78
CA PRO A 76 -3.90 24.94 -8.26
C PRO A 76 -2.97 24.72 -7.06
N GLY A 77 -1.82 25.41 -7.06
CA GLY A 77 -0.76 25.20 -6.05
C GLY A 77 0.24 24.10 -6.39
N GLY A 78 0.23 23.58 -7.64
CA GLY A 78 1.26 22.65 -8.15
C GLY A 78 1.12 21.21 -7.65
N ARG A 79 0.02 20.86 -6.98
CA ARG A 79 -0.25 19.49 -6.52
C ARG A 79 -0.66 18.61 -7.69
N ILE A 80 -0.05 17.44 -7.77
CA ILE A 80 -0.37 16.44 -8.79
C ILE A 80 -1.59 15.63 -8.34
N ILE A 81 -2.53 15.44 -9.26
CA ILE A 81 -3.65 14.52 -9.13
C ILE A 81 -3.57 13.51 -10.28
N SER A 82 -3.66 12.23 -9.96
CA SER A 82 -3.69 11.15 -10.95
C SER A 82 -5.02 10.43 -10.86
N LYS A 83 -5.70 10.25 -11.99
CA LYS A 83 -7.02 9.62 -12.05
C LYS A 83 -7.01 8.44 -13.00
N GLY A 84 -7.62 7.35 -12.58
CA GLY A 84 -7.85 6.16 -13.40
C GLY A 84 -9.26 5.63 -13.19
N MET A 85 -9.78 4.91 -14.17
CA MET A 85 -11.05 4.20 -14.07
C MET A 85 -10.77 2.71 -14.06
N VAL A 86 -11.29 2.02 -13.05
CA VAL A 86 -11.25 0.56 -12.97
C VAL A 86 -12.65 0.00 -13.09
N TYR A 87 -12.76 -1.24 -13.54
CA TYR A 87 -14.03 -1.91 -13.71
C TYR A 87 -13.92 -3.39 -13.34
N ASP A 88 -15.03 -3.94 -12.89
CA ASP A 88 -15.29 -5.38 -12.84
C ASP A 88 -16.49 -5.72 -13.75
N ASP A 89 -17.01 -6.94 -13.65
CA ASP A 89 -18.19 -7.40 -14.40
C ASP A 89 -19.51 -6.73 -13.96
N THR A 90 -19.50 -5.90 -12.91
CA THR A 90 -20.70 -5.31 -12.32
C THR A 90 -20.75 -3.79 -12.38
N GLY A 91 -19.61 -3.13 -12.55
CA GLY A 91 -19.59 -1.66 -12.56
C GLY A 91 -18.22 -1.04 -12.74
N THR A 92 -18.15 0.26 -12.52
CA THR A 92 -16.94 1.06 -12.61
C THR A 92 -16.68 1.85 -11.34
N LEU A 93 -15.40 2.11 -11.05
CA LEU A 93 -14.96 2.89 -9.90
C LEU A 93 -13.78 3.77 -10.31
N GLN A 94 -13.79 5.03 -9.87
CA GLN A 94 -12.69 5.96 -10.10
C GLN A 94 -11.63 5.83 -9.02
N LEU A 95 -10.37 5.67 -9.43
CA LEU A 95 -9.22 5.81 -8.55
C LEU A 95 -8.70 7.24 -8.61
N VAL A 96 -8.37 7.80 -7.46
CA VAL A 96 -7.78 9.16 -7.35
C VAL A 96 -6.54 9.08 -6.48
N PHE A 97 -5.39 9.51 -6.99
CA PHE A 97 -4.14 9.58 -6.24
C PHE A 97 -3.66 11.04 -6.17
N PHE A 98 -3.15 11.44 -5.03
CA PHE A 98 -2.57 12.76 -4.84
C PHE A 98 -1.06 12.68 -4.65
N ASN A 99 -0.33 13.58 -5.31
CA ASN A 99 1.13 13.73 -5.19
C ASN A 99 1.93 12.43 -5.44
N ASN A 100 1.40 11.52 -6.25
CA ASN A 100 2.09 10.28 -6.62
C ASN A 100 2.45 10.29 -8.11
N ARG A 101 3.66 10.78 -8.42
CA ARG A 101 4.18 10.87 -9.80
C ARG A 101 4.47 9.53 -10.45
N TYR A 102 4.53 8.47 -9.66
CA TYR A 102 4.95 7.14 -10.14
C TYR A 102 3.79 6.19 -10.37
N ILE A 103 2.56 6.61 -10.02
CA ILE A 103 1.41 5.70 -10.05
C ILE A 103 1.10 5.20 -11.47
N SER A 104 1.25 6.07 -12.48
CA SER A 104 1.05 5.72 -13.89
C SER A 104 2.08 4.71 -14.43
N ALA A 105 3.25 4.62 -13.80
CA ALA A 105 4.28 3.63 -14.12
C ALA A 105 4.12 2.32 -13.31
N MET A 106 3.28 2.31 -12.28
CA MET A 106 3.08 1.15 -11.39
C MET A 106 1.82 0.35 -11.70
N ILE A 107 0.83 0.98 -12.33
CA ILE A 107 -0.45 0.34 -12.66
C ILE A 107 -0.68 0.51 -14.17
N HIS A 108 -0.87 -0.61 -14.87
CA HIS A 108 -0.97 -0.66 -16.32
C HIS A 108 -2.39 -0.95 -16.80
N ALA A 109 -2.80 -0.28 -17.86
CA ALA A 109 -4.09 -0.50 -18.48
C ALA A 109 -4.22 -1.94 -19.00
N GLY A 110 -5.41 -2.53 -18.81
CA GLY A 110 -5.72 -3.91 -19.18
C GLY A 110 -5.28 -4.96 -18.15
N GLU A 111 -4.54 -4.58 -17.12
CA GLU A 111 -4.13 -5.49 -16.05
C GLU A 111 -5.09 -5.44 -14.87
N GLU A 112 -5.19 -6.57 -14.14
CA GLU A 112 -6.07 -6.76 -13.01
C GLU A 112 -5.33 -6.60 -11.69
N TYR A 113 -5.91 -5.84 -10.78
CA TYR A 113 -5.34 -5.53 -9.46
C TYR A 113 -6.38 -5.71 -8.36
N TYR A 114 -5.88 -5.95 -7.15
CA TYR A 114 -6.61 -5.69 -5.92
C TYR A 114 -6.41 -4.23 -5.50
N PHE A 115 -7.51 -3.55 -5.17
CA PHE A 115 -7.49 -2.20 -4.60
C PHE A 115 -8.20 -2.24 -3.26
N TYR A 116 -7.52 -1.79 -2.21
CA TYR A 116 -8.07 -1.69 -0.87
C TYR A 116 -8.11 -0.24 -0.43
N GLY A 117 -9.26 0.19 0.05
CA GLY A 117 -9.43 1.55 0.54
C GLY A 117 -10.86 1.87 0.91
N ARG A 118 -11.04 3.12 1.32
CA ARG A 118 -12.37 3.65 1.61
C ARG A 118 -13.05 4.06 0.31
N VAL A 119 -14.25 3.55 0.12
CA VAL A 119 -15.13 3.94 -0.97
C VAL A 119 -15.90 5.18 -0.57
N THR A 120 -15.96 6.15 -1.46
CA THR A 120 -16.87 7.30 -1.38
C THR A 120 -17.70 7.34 -2.65
N GLY A 121 -18.96 7.66 -2.53
CA GLY A 121 -19.85 7.63 -3.67
C GLY A 121 -21.04 8.54 -3.53
N GLY A 122 -21.79 8.62 -4.61
CA GLY A 122 -22.98 9.43 -4.71
C GLY A 122 -23.48 9.45 -6.15
N ILE A 123 -24.21 10.51 -6.54
CA ILE A 123 -24.78 10.71 -7.88
C ILE A 123 -23.72 10.68 -9.01
N GLY A 124 -22.45 10.98 -8.69
CA GLY A 124 -21.34 11.00 -9.64
C GLY A 124 -20.59 9.66 -9.82
N GLY A 125 -21.01 8.58 -9.15
CA GLY A 125 -20.36 7.26 -9.16
C GLY A 125 -19.46 7.02 -7.97
N TRP A 126 -18.80 5.85 -7.96
CA TRP A 126 -17.93 5.41 -6.89
C TRP A 126 -16.48 5.87 -7.09
N GLN A 127 -15.81 6.22 -6.01
CA GLN A 127 -14.38 6.55 -6.03
C GLN A 127 -13.64 6.02 -4.81
N MET A 128 -12.34 5.71 -4.99
CA MET A 128 -11.38 5.48 -3.93
C MET A 128 -10.24 6.49 -4.01
N ILE A 129 -9.91 7.12 -2.89
CA ILE A 129 -8.82 8.09 -2.79
C ILE A 129 -7.59 7.40 -2.20
N SER A 130 -6.50 7.40 -2.98
CA SER A 130 -5.20 6.82 -2.61
C SER A 130 -5.30 5.40 -2.06
N PRO A 131 -6.00 4.46 -2.77
CA PRO A 131 -6.08 3.08 -2.33
C PRO A 131 -4.70 2.43 -2.28
N THR A 132 -4.55 1.44 -1.42
CA THR A 132 -3.45 0.48 -1.52
C THR A 132 -3.79 -0.51 -2.62
N PHE A 133 -2.79 -0.98 -3.37
CA PHE A 133 -3.02 -1.91 -4.47
C PHE A 133 -1.93 -2.98 -4.58
N SER A 134 -2.26 -4.10 -5.18
CA SER A 134 -1.35 -5.20 -5.52
C SER A 134 -1.81 -5.90 -6.79
N PRO A 135 -0.89 -6.34 -7.67
CA PRO A 135 -1.24 -7.20 -8.80
C PRO A 135 -1.93 -8.48 -8.34
N VAL A 136 -2.84 -8.99 -9.15
CA VAL A 136 -3.49 -10.28 -8.87
C VAL A 136 -2.46 -11.41 -9.05
N GLY A 137 -2.43 -12.33 -8.08
CA GLY A 137 -1.49 -13.46 -8.05
C GLY A 137 -0.22 -13.20 -7.26
N GLU A 138 0.03 -11.99 -6.80
CA GLU A 138 1.19 -11.65 -5.99
C GLU A 138 0.84 -11.38 -4.52
N GLY A 139 1.64 -11.96 -3.63
CA GLY A 139 1.67 -11.60 -2.21
C GLY A 139 0.63 -12.27 -1.31
N SER A 140 0.68 -11.89 -0.06
CA SER A 140 -0.26 -12.30 0.98
C SER A 140 -1.57 -11.54 0.84
N LYS A 141 -2.69 -12.22 1.11
CA LYS A 141 -4.01 -11.58 1.20
C LYS A 141 -4.23 -10.84 2.51
N ILE A 142 -3.36 -11.04 3.50
CA ILE A 142 -3.37 -10.32 4.78
C ILE A 142 -2.17 -9.39 4.80
N HIS A 143 -2.43 -8.10 4.88
CA HIS A 143 -1.42 -7.05 4.87
C HIS A 143 -1.29 -6.42 6.25
N PRO A 144 -0.10 -6.50 6.90
CA PRO A 144 0.11 -5.88 8.19
C PRO A 144 0.19 -4.35 8.05
N ILE A 145 -0.47 -3.65 8.96
CA ILE A 145 -0.42 -2.19 9.06
C ILE A 145 0.51 -1.79 10.19
N TYR A 146 1.62 -1.18 9.86
CA TYR A 146 2.60 -0.67 10.84
C TYR A 146 2.38 0.81 11.14
N LYS A 147 2.88 1.25 12.30
CA LYS A 147 3.04 2.68 12.59
C LYS A 147 4.03 3.28 11.60
N GLN A 148 3.62 4.35 10.93
CA GLN A 148 4.38 4.99 9.86
C GLN A 148 5.08 6.26 10.35
N THR A 149 6.10 6.69 9.63
CA THR A 149 6.72 8.01 9.73
C THR A 149 6.99 8.56 8.32
N ALA A 150 7.30 9.84 8.19
CA ALA A 150 7.64 10.43 6.91
C ALA A 150 8.79 9.66 6.24
N GLY A 151 8.56 9.13 5.04
CA GLY A 151 9.52 8.32 4.28
C GLY A 151 9.51 6.81 4.57
N LEU A 152 8.73 6.33 5.56
CA LEU A 152 8.51 4.90 5.82
C LEU A 152 7.02 4.60 5.89
N ASN A 153 6.48 4.03 4.82
CA ASN A 153 5.13 3.50 4.81
C ASN A 153 5.08 2.04 5.28
N SER A 154 3.87 1.57 5.56
CA SER A 154 3.64 0.20 6.05
C SER A 154 4.19 -0.88 5.13
N LYS A 155 4.08 -0.70 3.81
CA LYS A 155 4.58 -1.65 2.81
C LYS A 155 6.11 -1.79 2.87
N ILE A 156 6.83 -0.68 3.02
CA ILE A 156 8.30 -0.69 3.18
C ILE A 156 8.66 -1.44 4.46
N ILE A 157 8.01 -1.13 5.58
CA ILE A 157 8.26 -1.79 6.86
C ILE A 157 7.99 -3.29 6.76
N ALA A 158 6.85 -3.70 6.18
CA ALA A 158 6.49 -5.10 5.99
C ALA A 158 7.53 -5.87 5.16
N ASN A 159 8.05 -5.28 4.08
CA ASN A 159 9.08 -5.89 3.25
C ASN A 159 10.39 -6.08 4.02
N VAL A 160 10.77 -5.13 4.84
CA VAL A 160 11.98 -5.20 5.66
C VAL A 160 11.82 -6.23 6.80
N VAL A 161 10.64 -6.30 7.42
CA VAL A 161 10.30 -7.35 8.40
C VAL A 161 10.38 -8.73 7.75
N LYS A 162 9.85 -8.90 6.54
CA LYS A 162 9.95 -10.17 5.79
C LYS A 162 11.40 -10.62 5.57
N GLN A 163 12.31 -9.68 5.27
CA GLN A 163 13.74 -9.98 5.19
C GLN A 163 14.32 -10.36 6.57
N ALA A 164 13.94 -9.62 7.62
CA ALA A 164 14.44 -9.90 8.97
C ALA A 164 14.03 -11.27 9.50
N LEU A 165 12.87 -11.81 9.07
CA LEU A 165 12.44 -13.16 9.42
C LEU A 165 13.40 -14.25 8.94
N SER A 166 14.15 -14.03 7.85
CA SER A 166 15.16 -15.00 7.38
C SER A 166 16.40 -15.12 8.29
N TYR A 167 16.54 -14.21 9.26
CA TYR A 167 17.59 -14.28 10.29
C TYR A 167 17.17 -15.12 11.52
N LEU A 168 15.92 -15.55 11.55
CA LEU A 168 15.45 -16.48 12.58
C LEU A 168 15.94 -17.89 12.26
N PRO A 169 16.35 -18.69 13.29
CA PRO A 169 16.78 -20.08 13.11
C PRO A 169 15.62 -20.98 12.68
#